data_54729f2a8e546dfd32a6a06b7ad91eec
#
_entry.id   54729f2a8e546dfd32a6a06b7ad91eec
#
_cell.length_a   1.000
_cell.length_b   1.000
_cell.length_c   1.000
_cell.angle_alpha   90.00
_cell.angle_beta   90.00
_cell.angle_gamma   90.00
#
_symmetry.space_group_name_H-M   'P 1'
#
loop_
_entity.id
_entity.type
_entity.pdbx_description
1 polymer ?
#
loop_
_entity_poly.entity_id
_entity_poly.type
_entity_poly.pdbx_seq_one_letter_code
_entity_poly.pdbx_strand_id
1 'polypeptide(L)' 'MVIKGHFDHFNINVIDLERSIAFYNKALGLREIRRKEAEDGSFILVYLGDGFSSFLLELTWLRDRTEA' A
#
# COMPACT_ATOMS: atom_id res chain seq x y z
N MET A 1 14.92 1.99 11.36
CA MET A 1 13.52 1.83 11.79
C MET A 1 13.37 0.62 12.69
N VAL A 2 12.58 0.76 13.73
CA VAL A 2 12.31 -0.35 14.64
C VAL A 2 10.98 -0.97 14.25
N ILE A 3 11.01 -2.27 13.99
CA ILE A 3 9.80 -3.00 13.66
C ILE A 3 9.35 -3.75 14.90
N LYS A 4 8.13 -3.49 15.31
CA LYS A 4 7.56 -4.12 16.48
C LYS A 4 6.40 -5.00 16.05
N GLY A 5 6.21 -6.10 16.76
CA GLY A 5 5.13 -7.03 16.48
C GLY A 5 5.63 -8.24 15.73
N HIS A 6 4.70 -9.01 15.22
CA HIS A 6 4.99 -10.31 14.67
C HIS A 6 4.93 -10.36 13.16
N PHE A 7 4.76 -9.22 12.53
CA PHE A 7 4.76 -9.14 11.08
C PHE A 7 5.36 -7.82 10.66
N ASP A 8 5.88 -7.80 9.46
CA ASP A 8 6.47 -6.60 8.90
C ASP A 8 5.40 -5.86 8.12
N HIS A 9 5.26 -4.58 8.46
CA HIS A 9 4.25 -3.74 7.84
C HIS A 9 4.89 -2.41 7.51
N PHE A 10 4.93 -2.06 6.23
CA PHE A 10 5.50 -0.81 5.77
C PHE A 10 4.42 0.04 5.13
N ASN A 11 4.46 1.34 5.41
CA ASN A 11 3.52 2.28 4.81
C ASN A 11 4.27 3.22 3.87
N ILE A 12 3.75 3.39 2.67
CA ILE A 12 4.31 4.29 1.68
C ILE A 12 3.20 5.19 1.17
N ASN A 13 3.46 6.50 1.17
CA ASN A 13 2.52 7.45 0.58
C ASN A 13 2.80 7.55 -0.91
N VAL A 14 1.74 7.46 -1.72
CA VAL A 14 1.88 7.47 -3.17
C VAL A 14 1.01 8.54 -3.79
N ILE A 15 1.43 9.06 -4.93
CA ILE A 15 0.68 10.05 -5.68
C ILE A 15 -0.20 9.37 -6.72
N ASP A 16 0.35 8.38 -7.41
CA ASP A 16 -0.37 7.63 -8.43
C ASP A 16 -0.54 6.19 -7.94
N LEU A 17 -1.71 5.92 -7.40
CA LEU A 17 -1.99 4.64 -6.74
C LEU A 17 -1.90 3.45 -7.71
N GLU A 18 -2.56 3.55 -8.86
CA GLU A 18 -2.60 2.42 -9.78
C GLU A 18 -1.23 2.12 -10.35
N ARG A 19 -0.45 3.15 -10.63
CA ARG A 19 0.90 2.97 -11.12
C ARG A 19 1.78 2.31 -10.07
N SER A 20 1.61 2.70 -8.80
CA SER A 20 2.38 2.12 -7.71
C SER A 20 2.02 0.65 -7.52
N ILE A 21 0.75 0.31 -7.58
CA ILE A 21 0.32 -1.09 -7.47
C ILE A 21 0.95 -1.91 -8.58
N ALA A 22 0.89 -1.42 -9.81
CA ALA A 22 1.47 -2.12 -10.95
C ALA A 22 2.98 -2.31 -10.79
N PHE A 23 3.66 -1.28 -10.29
CA PHE A 23 5.10 -1.35 -10.07
C PHE A 23 5.46 -2.45 -9.07
N TYR A 24 4.79 -2.48 -7.93
CA TYR A 24 5.11 -3.48 -6.91
C TYR A 24 4.70 -4.88 -7.30
N ASN A 25 3.64 -4.99 -8.10
CA ASN A 25 3.26 -6.30 -8.64
C ASN A 25 4.35 -6.83 -9.57
N LYS A 26 4.83 -5.97 -10.46
CA LYS A 26 5.83 -6.37 -11.44
C LYS A 26 7.20 -6.63 -10.80
N ALA A 27 7.61 -5.74 -9.89
CA ALA A 27 8.95 -5.81 -9.31
C ALA A 27 9.07 -6.89 -8.23
N LEU A 28 8.04 -7.06 -7.42
CA LEU A 28 8.10 -7.90 -6.24
C LEU A 28 7.03 -8.99 -6.18
N GLY A 29 6.17 -9.06 -7.17
CA GLY A 29 5.10 -10.05 -7.19
C GLY A 29 4.03 -9.83 -6.16
N LEU A 30 3.93 -8.62 -5.61
CA LEU A 30 2.92 -8.32 -4.62
C LEU A 30 1.57 -8.09 -5.28
N ARG A 31 0.50 -8.52 -4.61
CA ARG A 31 -0.85 -8.36 -5.12
C ARG A 31 -1.70 -7.62 -4.10
N GLU A 32 -2.73 -6.96 -4.60
CA GLU A 32 -3.68 -6.29 -3.73
C GLU A 32 -4.46 -7.35 -2.94
N ILE A 33 -4.32 -7.28 -1.62
CA ILE A 33 -5.01 -8.17 -0.69
C ILE A 33 -6.29 -7.52 -0.21
N ARG A 34 -6.24 -6.22 0.02
CA ARG A 34 -7.34 -5.51 0.63
C ARG A 34 -7.24 -4.03 0.26
N ARG A 35 -8.40 -3.40 0.12
CA ARG A 35 -8.48 -1.97 -0.17
C ARG A 35 -9.52 -1.33 0.74
N LYS A 36 -9.22 -0.13 1.22
CA LYS A 36 -10.14 0.65 2.02
C LYS A 36 -10.19 2.06 1.45
N GLU A 37 -11.39 2.55 1.16
CA GLU A 37 -11.56 3.89 0.62
C GLU A 37 -12.42 4.71 1.57
N ALA A 38 -12.09 6.00 1.71
CA ALA A 38 -12.93 6.90 2.48
C ALA A 38 -14.22 7.18 1.70
N GLU A 39 -15.32 7.36 2.43
CA GLU A 39 -16.60 7.62 1.79
C GLU A 39 -16.59 8.89 0.94
N ASP A 40 -15.83 9.89 1.35
CA ASP A 40 -15.75 11.15 0.63
C ASP A 40 -14.62 11.17 -0.41
N GLY A 41 -13.91 10.06 -0.59
CA GLY A 41 -12.84 9.98 -1.56
C GLY A 41 -11.54 10.64 -1.12
N SER A 42 -11.43 11.01 0.16
CA SER A 42 -10.25 11.75 0.62
C SER A 42 -9.00 10.89 0.72
N PHE A 43 -9.15 9.58 0.88
CA PHE A 43 -7.99 8.70 0.93
C PHE A 43 -8.35 7.31 0.41
N ILE A 44 -7.32 6.58 0.02
CA ILE A 44 -7.42 5.16 -0.33
C ILE A 44 -6.23 4.47 0.27
N LEU A 45 -6.48 3.37 0.98
CA LEU A 45 -5.43 2.51 1.52
C LEU A 45 -5.49 1.19 0.78
N VAL A 46 -4.33 0.73 0.31
CA VAL A 46 -4.25 -0.55 -0.39
C VAL A 46 -3.18 -1.39 0.28
N TYR A 47 -3.53 -2.60 0.64
CA TYR A 47 -2.60 -3.54 1.25
C TYR A 47 -2.16 -4.56 0.21
N LEU A 48 -0.86 -4.64 -0.01
CA LEU A 48 -0.27 -5.57 -0.95
C LEU A 48 0.48 -6.66 -0.19
N GLY A 49 0.40 -7.87 -0.67
CA GLY A 49 1.11 -8.99 -0.05
C GLY A 49 1.45 -10.04 -1.09
N ASP A 50 2.29 -11.00 -0.68
CA ASP A 50 2.71 -12.07 -1.58
C ASP A 50 1.87 -13.35 -1.43
N GLY A 51 0.98 -13.37 -0.46
CA GLY A 51 0.12 -14.53 -0.24
C GLY A 51 0.76 -15.63 0.59
N PHE A 52 2.02 -15.49 0.95
CA PHE A 52 2.75 -16.53 1.68
C PHE A 52 3.26 -16.08 3.03
N SER A 53 3.83 -14.89 3.08
CA SER A 53 4.40 -14.37 4.32
C SER A 53 3.41 -13.44 5.02
N SER A 54 3.77 -13.01 6.22
CA SER A 54 2.99 -12.03 6.95
C SER A 54 3.36 -10.61 6.57
N PHE A 55 4.22 -10.44 5.58
CA PHE A 55 4.63 -9.13 5.11
C PHE A 55 3.49 -8.43 4.37
N LEU A 56 3.23 -7.19 4.73
CA LEU A 56 2.24 -6.36 4.05
C LEU A 56 2.86 -5.00 3.73
N LEU A 57 2.60 -4.53 2.52
CA LEU A 57 2.97 -3.19 2.12
C LEU A 57 1.70 -2.38 1.99
N GLU A 58 1.59 -1.33 2.77
CA GLU A 58 0.41 -0.46 2.73
C GLU A 58 0.73 0.77 1.90
N LEU A 59 -0.05 0.98 0.84
CA LEU A 59 0.04 2.17 0.02
C LEU A 59 -1.05 3.13 0.46
N THR A 60 -0.68 4.37 0.75
CA THR A 60 -1.63 5.39 1.14
C THR A 60 -1.69 6.46 0.07
N TRP A 61 -2.87 6.64 -0.51
CA TRP A 61 -3.12 7.70 -1.46
C TRP A 61 -4.04 8.72 -0.81
N LEU A 62 -3.63 10.00 -0.87
CA LEU A 62 -4.42 11.11 -0.33
C LEU A 62 -4.82 12.01 -1.49
N ARG A 63 -6.12 12.29 -1.59
CA ARG A 63 -6.65 13.10 -2.70
C ARG A 63 -5.94 14.43 -2.88
N ASP A 64 -5.65 15.09 -1.78
CA ASP A 64 -5.08 16.44 -1.83
C ASP A 64 -3.55 16.47 -1.80
N ARG A 65 -2.91 15.33 -1.82
CA ARG A 65 -1.46 15.26 -1.81
C ARG A 65 -0.94 15.21 -3.24
N THR A 66 -0.02 16.11 -3.56
CA THR A 66 0.57 16.20 -4.89
C THR A 66 2.04 15.80 -4.90
N GLU A 67 2.60 15.41 -3.76
CA GLU A 67 3.98 14.92 -3.70
C GLU A 67 4.09 13.86 -2.61
N ALA A 68 4.96 12.89 -2.87
CA ALA A 68 5.13 11.74 -2.00
C ALA A 68 5.84 12.09 -0.69
#